data_0eacf8cc1d97d17a35d1254599fd85a1
#
_entry.id   0eacf8cc1d97d17a35d1254599fd85a1
#
_cell.length_a   1.000
_cell.length_b   1.000
_cell.length_c   1.000
_cell.angle_alpha   90.00
_cell.angle_beta   90.00
_cell.angle_gamma   90.00
#
_symmetry.space_group_name_H-M   'P 1'
#
loop_
_entity.id
_entity.type
_entity.pdbx_description
1 polymer ?
#
loop_
_entity_poly.entity_id
_entity_poly.type
_entity_poly.pdbx_seq_one_letter_code
_entity_poly.pdbx_strand_id
1 'polypeptide(L)'
;MPHLWKSALLSGILSLVLGVLVLAWPGRTILVAAIMFGIYLLITGAAQVFFAFSLHVSAGSRVLLFISGAAALILAVLAFRHFGRDQLTAILFLAIWIGIGFIFRGVGTTVSAISDPHLPGRGWSIFVGIISLLAGVVILASPLESLFTLAIVVGAWFVVIGVFEIVSSFGIRKASKTLAG
;
A
#
# COMPACT_ATOMS: atom_id res chain seq x y z
N MET A 1 26.10 7.36 -19.88
CA MET A 1 24.96 7.28 -18.91
C MET A 1 25.44 7.41 -17.45
N PRO A 2 26.04 8.53 -17.07
CA PRO A 2 26.66 8.68 -15.73
C PRO A 2 25.69 8.93 -14.58
N HIS A 3 24.38 9.08 -14.85
CA HIS A 3 23.39 9.37 -13.80
C HIS A 3 22.70 8.12 -13.23
N LEU A 4 22.66 7.01 -13.97
CA LEU A 4 21.91 5.80 -13.55
C LEU A 4 22.45 5.17 -12.26
N TRP A 5 23.77 5.10 -12.09
CA TRP A 5 24.36 4.54 -10.88
C TRP A 5 24.14 5.41 -9.64
N LYS A 6 24.05 6.75 -9.83
CA LYS A 6 23.77 7.70 -8.74
C LYS A 6 22.33 7.59 -8.27
N SER A 7 21.38 7.44 -9.21
CA SER A 7 19.95 7.26 -8.86
C SER A 7 19.72 5.92 -8.15
N ALA A 8 20.34 4.84 -8.63
CA ALA A 8 20.27 3.54 -7.97
C ALA A 8 20.89 3.57 -6.55
N LEU A 9 22.03 4.25 -6.39
CA LEU A 9 22.67 4.41 -5.09
C LEU A 9 21.79 5.22 -4.14
N LEU A 10 21.22 6.33 -4.60
CA LEU A 10 20.34 7.18 -3.78
C LEU A 10 19.07 6.42 -3.37
N SER A 11 18.44 5.72 -4.31
CA SER A 11 17.27 4.85 -4.03
C SER A 11 17.61 3.80 -2.98
N GLY A 12 18.74 3.09 -3.16
CA GLY A 12 19.17 2.05 -2.22
C GLY A 12 19.45 2.59 -0.82
N ILE A 13 20.08 3.76 -0.69
CA ILE A 13 20.31 4.40 0.61
C ILE A 13 18.98 4.81 1.25
N LEU A 14 18.07 5.42 0.48
CA LEU A 14 16.75 5.81 0.98
C LEU A 14 15.94 4.59 1.44
N SER A 15 15.91 3.52 0.65
CA SER A 15 15.24 2.26 1.00
C SER A 15 15.82 1.66 2.28
N LEU A 16 17.16 1.62 2.40
CA LEU A 16 17.83 1.10 3.58
C LEU A 16 17.50 1.92 4.84
N VAL A 17 17.58 3.24 4.75
CA VAL A 17 17.26 4.15 5.86
C VAL A 17 15.80 3.99 6.28
N LEU A 18 14.87 3.97 5.32
CA LEU A 18 13.45 3.75 5.60
C LEU A 18 13.21 2.39 6.25
N GLY A 19 13.83 1.32 5.74
CA GLY A 19 13.71 -0.02 6.32
C GLY A 19 14.18 -0.07 7.77
N VAL A 20 15.34 0.52 8.07
CA VAL A 20 15.86 0.61 9.44
C VAL A 20 14.94 1.43 10.35
N LEU A 21 14.41 2.56 9.87
CA LEU A 21 13.47 3.39 10.64
C LEU A 21 12.17 2.62 10.96
N VAL A 22 11.63 1.88 9.98
CA VAL A 22 10.44 1.05 10.18
C VAL A 22 10.67 -0.02 11.23
N LEU A 23 11.83 -0.70 11.19
CA LEU A 23 12.18 -1.73 12.16
C LEU A 23 12.48 -1.18 13.55
N ALA A 24 13.07 0.03 13.64
CA ALA A 24 13.40 0.67 14.91
C ALA A 24 12.14 1.19 15.64
N TRP A 25 11.15 1.71 14.90
CA TRP A 25 9.93 2.32 15.47
C TRP A 25 8.66 1.91 14.72
N PRO A 26 8.25 0.63 14.75
CA PRO A 26 7.12 0.13 13.98
C PRO A 26 5.80 0.83 14.34
N GLY A 27 5.54 1.10 15.62
CA GLY A 27 4.34 1.82 16.05
C GLY A 27 4.22 3.23 15.47
N ARG A 28 5.32 3.99 15.42
CA ARG A 28 5.33 5.33 14.79
C ARG A 28 5.14 5.24 13.28
N THR A 29 5.72 4.24 12.65
CA THR A 29 5.57 3.99 11.21
C THR A 29 4.12 3.69 10.86
N ILE A 30 3.44 2.86 11.65
CA ILE A 30 2.01 2.56 11.46
C ILE A 30 1.17 3.82 11.63
N LEU A 31 1.48 4.68 12.61
CA LEU A 31 0.80 5.96 12.79
C LEU A 31 0.96 6.88 11.59
N VAL A 32 2.19 7.01 11.07
CA VAL A 32 2.46 7.81 9.85
C VAL A 32 1.69 7.24 8.66
N ALA A 33 1.69 5.91 8.49
CA ALA A 33 0.92 5.25 7.44
C ALA A 33 -0.58 5.53 7.58
N ALA A 34 -1.14 5.52 8.80
CA ALA A 34 -2.53 5.84 9.06
C ALA A 34 -2.88 7.29 8.69
N ILE A 35 -2.00 8.25 9.02
CA ILE A 35 -2.17 9.67 8.66
C ILE A 35 -2.12 9.83 7.13
N MET A 36 -1.13 9.23 6.46
CA MET A 36 -1.03 9.26 5.00
C MET A 36 -2.25 8.65 4.32
N PHE A 37 -2.78 7.57 4.87
CA PHE A 37 -4.00 6.95 4.38
C PHE A 37 -5.24 7.86 4.58
N GLY A 38 -5.33 8.55 5.72
CA GLY A 38 -6.36 9.55 5.97
C GLY A 38 -6.32 10.71 4.94
N ILE A 39 -5.11 11.21 4.62
CA ILE A 39 -4.91 12.22 3.58
C ILE A 39 -5.33 11.68 2.21
N TYR A 40 -4.95 10.45 1.88
CA TYR A 40 -5.37 9.78 0.65
C TYR A 40 -6.89 9.68 0.54
N LEU A 41 -7.59 9.27 1.60
CA LEU A 41 -9.05 9.23 1.63
C LEU A 41 -9.69 10.61 1.45
N LEU A 42 -9.09 11.64 2.01
CA LEU A 42 -9.57 13.01 1.88
C LEU A 42 -9.47 13.49 0.43
N ILE A 43 -8.32 13.30 -0.20
CA ILE A 43 -8.08 13.72 -1.59
C ILE A 43 -8.96 12.91 -2.55
N THR A 44 -8.97 11.59 -2.41
CA THR A 44 -9.75 10.72 -3.31
C THR A 44 -11.25 10.89 -3.11
N GLY A 45 -11.70 11.05 -1.87
CA GLY A 45 -13.10 11.33 -1.56
C GLY A 45 -13.57 12.66 -2.15
N ALA A 46 -12.78 13.73 -2.00
CA ALA A 46 -13.08 15.03 -2.60
C ALA A 46 -13.11 14.94 -4.14
N ALA A 47 -12.14 14.26 -4.74
CA ALA A 47 -12.09 14.05 -6.18
C ALA A 47 -13.31 13.26 -6.68
N GLN A 48 -13.70 12.17 -6.00
CA GLN A 48 -14.87 11.38 -6.38
C GLN A 48 -16.17 12.18 -6.32
N VAL A 49 -16.36 12.98 -5.25
CA VAL A 49 -17.53 13.87 -5.13
C VAL A 49 -17.52 14.90 -6.26
N PHE A 50 -16.38 15.53 -6.52
CA PHE A 50 -16.25 16.48 -7.62
C PHE A 50 -16.57 15.84 -8.98
N PHE A 51 -16.02 14.66 -9.27
CA PHE A 51 -16.25 13.97 -10.53
C PHE A 51 -17.68 13.45 -10.68
N ALA A 52 -18.37 13.13 -9.57
CA ALA A 52 -19.78 12.75 -9.60
C ALA A 52 -20.67 13.85 -10.21
N PHE A 53 -20.29 15.14 -10.07
CA PHE A 53 -21.04 16.27 -10.63
C PHE A 53 -20.47 16.77 -11.96
N SER A 54 -19.15 16.60 -12.19
CA SER A 54 -18.47 17.16 -13.37
C SER A 54 -18.46 16.22 -14.56
N LEU A 55 -18.52 14.92 -14.37
CA LEU A 55 -18.45 13.94 -15.46
C LEU A 55 -19.84 13.61 -16.02
N HIS A 56 -19.92 13.45 -17.35
CA HIS A 56 -21.09 12.95 -18.05
C HIS A 56 -21.13 11.42 -18.02
N VAL A 57 -21.38 10.89 -16.81
CA VAL A 57 -21.48 9.44 -16.56
C VAL A 57 -22.93 9.02 -16.34
N SER A 58 -23.21 7.70 -16.46
CA SER A 58 -24.55 7.17 -16.20
C SER A 58 -25.02 7.51 -14.78
N ALA A 59 -26.33 7.60 -14.58
CA ALA A 59 -26.93 7.91 -13.27
C ALA A 59 -26.45 6.95 -12.16
N GLY A 60 -26.34 5.66 -12.46
CA GLY A 60 -25.82 4.67 -11.51
C GLY A 60 -24.37 4.91 -11.11
N SER A 61 -23.48 5.20 -12.07
CA SER A 61 -22.09 5.53 -11.79
C SER A 61 -21.95 6.81 -11.00
N ARG A 62 -22.78 7.82 -11.27
CA ARG A 62 -22.80 9.09 -10.51
C ARG A 62 -23.15 8.87 -9.04
N VAL A 63 -24.19 8.08 -8.78
CA VAL A 63 -24.62 7.76 -7.41
C VAL A 63 -23.53 6.99 -6.67
N LEU A 64 -22.90 6.01 -7.33
CA LEU A 64 -21.79 5.24 -6.73
C LEU A 64 -20.58 6.12 -6.42
N LEU A 65 -20.18 7.01 -7.34
CA LEU A 65 -19.08 7.96 -7.12
C LEU A 65 -19.39 8.90 -5.95
N PHE A 66 -20.61 9.42 -5.87
CA PHE A 66 -21.02 10.31 -4.79
C PHE A 66 -21.03 9.60 -3.44
N ILE A 67 -21.64 8.42 -3.34
CA ILE A 67 -21.72 7.66 -2.09
C ILE A 67 -20.32 7.24 -1.63
N SER A 68 -19.49 6.70 -2.53
CA SER A 68 -18.13 6.29 -2.19
C SER A 68 -17.23 7.47 -1.79
N GLY A 69 -17.35 8.59 -2.50
CA GLY A 69 -16.62 9.82 -2.17
C GLY A 69 -17.06 10.43 -0.84
N ALA A 70 -18.36 10.50 -0.59
CA ALA A 70 -18.88 10.99 0.69
C ALA A 70 -18.47 10.08 1.86
N ALA A 71 -18.54 8.76 1.69
CA ALA A 71 -18.07 7.80 2.68
C ALA A 71 -16.56 7.99 2.97
N ALA A 72 -15.73 8.13 1.92
CA ALA A 72 -14.29 8.36 2.09
C ALA A 72 -13.99 9.68 2.84
N LEU A 73 -14.74 10.76 2.56
CA LEU A 73 -14.59 12.03 3.27
C LEU A 73 -14.98 11.92 4.74
N ILE A 74 -16.12 11.28 5.04
CA ILE A 74 -16.55 11.05 6.41
C ILE A 74 -15.50 10.28 7.18
N LEU A 75 -14.97 9.21 6.58
CA LEU A 75 -13.93 8.39 7.19
C LEU A 75 -12.62 9.14 7.40
N ALA A 76 -12.21 9.98 6.44
CA ALA A 76 -11.05 10.85 6.59
C ALA A 76 -11.21 11.82 7.78
N VAL A 77 -12.36 12.47 7.90
CA VAL A 77 -12.65 13.40 9.01
C VAL A 77 -12.66 12.66 10.35
N LEU A 78 -13.29 11.48 10.43
CA LEU A 78 -13.28 10.66 11.64
C LEU A 78 -11.87 10.22 12.01
N ALA A 79 -11.07 9.81 11.04
CA ALA A 79 -9.67 9.46 11.23
C ALA A 79 -8.88 10.61 11.86
N PHE A 80 -8.93 11.81 11.26
CA PHE A 80 -8.19 12.98 11.79
C PHE A 80 -8.65 13.44 13.16
N ARG A 81 -9.92 13.29 13.49
CA ARG A 81 -10.43 13.62 14.83
C ARG A 81 -9.86 12.74 15.93
N HIS A 82 -9.54 11.49 15.61
CA HIS A 82 -9.10 10.50 16.60
C HIS A 82 -7.58 10.29 16.61
N PHE A 83 -6.88 10.47 15.49
CA PHE A 83 -5.43 10.24 15.40
C PHE A 83 -4.59 11.12 16.34
N GLY A 84 -5.07 12.30 16.69
CA GLY A 84 -4.37 13.19 17.62
C GLY A 84 -4.58 12.85 19.11
N ARG A 85 -5.55 11.99 19.44
CA ARG A 85 -5.93 11.67 20.83
C ARG A 85 -5.50 10.27 21.25
N ASP A 86 -5.56 9.31 20.34
CA ASP A 86 -5.29 7.91 20.65
C ASP A 86 -4.64 7.19 19.47
N GLN A 87 -3.38 6.80 19.68
CA GLN A 87 -2.58 6.06 18.71
C GLN A 87 -3.19 4.69 18.38
N LEU A 88 -3.83 4.06 19.35
CA LEU A 88 -4.50 2.77 19.20
C LEU A 88 -5.65 2.85 18.18
N THR A 89 -6.47 3.89 18.26
CA THR A 89 -7.58 4.12 17.32
C THR A 89 -7.09 4.30 15.89
N ALA A 90 -5.94 4.99 15.69
CA ALA A 90 -5.33 5.13 14.37
C ALA A 90 -4.88 3.79 13.78
N ILE A 91 -4.26 2.96 14.61
CA ILE A 91 -3.81 1.61 14.22
C ILE A 91 -5.00 0.73 13.86
N LEU A 92 -6.03 0.69 14.71
CA LEU A 92 -7.24 -0.10 14.45
C LEU A 92 -7.96 0.34 13.18
N PHE A 93 -8.08 1.66 12.96
CA PHE A 93 -8.66 2.20 11.74
C PHE A 93 -7.92 1.73 10.49
N LEU A 94 -6.60 1.84 10.48
CA LEU A 94 -5.78 1.40 9.37
C LEU A 94 -5.89 -0.12 9.14
N ALA A 95 -5.88 -0.91 10.22
CA ALA A 95 -6.01 -2.36 10.16
C ALA A 95 -7.34 -2.80 9.52
N ILE A 96 -8.44 -2.20 9.94
CA ILE A 96 -9.77 -2.50 9.40
C ILE A 96 -9.79 -2.24 7.89
N TRP A 97 -9.26 -1.11 7.43
CA TRP A 97 -9.25 -0.77 6.01
C TRP A 97 -8.35 -1.69 5.20
N ILE A 98 -7.16 -1.99 5.70
CA ILE A 98 -6.26 -2.93 5.05
C ILE A 98 -6.91 -4.33 5.00
N GLY A 99 -7.48 -4.80 6.10
CA GLY A 99 -8.14 -6.11 6.19
C GLY A 99 -9.30 -6.24 5.21
N ILE A 100 -10.20 -5.23 5.18
CA ILE A 100 -11.30 -5.17 4.21
C ILE A 100 -10.77 -5.16 2.78
N GLY A 101 -9.75 -4.33 2.49
CA GLY A 101 -9.13 -4.26 1.17
C GLY A 101 -8.55 -5.61 0.71
N PHE A 102 -7.88 -6.34 1.60
CA PHE A 102 -7.36 -7.68 1.32
C PHE A 102 -8.48 -8.69 1.05
N ILE A 103 -9.59 -8.64 1.79
CA ILE A 103 -10.76 -9.50 1.54
C ILE A 103 -11.34 -9.22 0.15
N PHE A 104 -11.66 -7.96 -0.17
CA PHE A 104 -12.22 -7.60 -1.47
C PHE A 104 -11.29 -7.96 -2.62
N ARG A 105 -9.99 -7.68 -2.48
CA ARG A 105 -8.99 -8.07 -3.47
C ARG A 105 -8.92 -9.57 -3.62
N GLY A 106 -8.90 -10.31 -2.51
CA GLY A 106 -8.84 -11.77 -2.51
C GLY A 106 -10.05 -12.40 -3.20
N VAL A 107 -11.25 -11.95 -2.86
CA VAL A 107 -12.50 -12.40 -3.52
C VAL A 107 -12.47 -12.04 -5.00
N GLY A 108 -12.18 -10.77 -5.35
CA GLY A 108 -12.16 -10.32 -6.74
C GLY A 108 -11.16 -11.10 -7.60
N THR A 109 -9.93 -11.30 -7.10
CA THR A 109 -8.89 -12.04 -7.81
C THR A 109 -9.29 -13.52 -7.99
N THR A 110 -9.84 -14.16 -6.94
CA THR A 110 -10.27 -15.55 -6.99
C THR A 110 -11.43 -15.74 -7.95
N VAL A 111 -12.46 -14.90 -7.85
CA VAL A 111 -13.65 -14.97 -8.74
C VAL A 111 -13.24 -14.73 -10.17
N SER A 112 -12.46 -13.71 -10.48
CA SER A 112 -11.99 -13.44 -11.84
C SER A 112 -11.19 -14.62 -12.42
N ALA A 113 -10.29 -15.22 -11.62
CA ALA A 113 -9.51 -16.36 -12.06
C ALA A 113 -10.33 -17.65 -12.24
N ILE A 114 -11.43 -17.83 -11.51
CA ILE A 114 -12.36 -18.95 -11.69
C ILE A 114 -13.21 -18.74 -12.95
N SER A 115 -13.67 -17.50 -13.17
CA SER A 115 -14.58 -17.15 -14.27
C SER A 115 -13.92 -17.18 -15.65
N ASP A 116 -12.60 -16.95 -15.72
CA ASP A 116 -11.86 -16.98 -16.99
C ASP A 116 -10.93 -18.21 -17.07
N PRO A 117 -11.34 -19.28 -17.79
CA PRO A 117 -10.51 -20.47 -17.99
C PRO A 117 -9.22 -20.22 -18.77
N HIS A 118 -9.16 -19.15 -19.58
CA HIS A 118 -8.03 -18.82 -20.44
C HIS A 118 -7.01 -17.87 -19.79
N LEU A 119 -7.23 -17.49 -18.52
CA LEU A 119 -6.35 -16.57 -17.82
C LEU A 119 -4.93 -17.19 -17.65
N PRO A 120 -3.87 -16.54 -18.15
CA PRO A 120 -2.51 -16.99 -17.92
C PRO A 120 -2.18 -17.01 -16.43
N GLY A 121 -1.67 -18.13 -15.91
CA GLY A 121 -1.35 -18.25 -14.49
C GLY A 121 -2.58 -18.36 -13.56
N ARG A 122 -3.70 -18.85 -14.05
CA ARG A 122 -4.96 -19.02 -13.31
C ARG A 122 -4.78 -19.65 -11.92
N GLY A 123 -4.02 -20.76 -11.85
CA GLY A 123 -3.76 -21.43 -10.57
C GLY A 123 -3.03 -20.53 -9.56
N TRP A 124 -2.05 -19.76 -10.04
CA TRP A 124 -1.33 -18.79 -9.22
C TRP A 124 -2.25 -17.66 -8.74
N SER A 125 -3.13 -17.16 -9.62
CA SER A 125 -4.09 -16.11 -9.28
C SER A 125 -5.10 -16.57 -8.22
N ILE A 126 -5.60 -17.81 -8.33
CA ILE A 126 -6.49 -18.41 -7.32
C ILE A 126 -5.76 -18.54 -5.98
N PHE A 127 -4.54 -19.06 -5.98
CA PHE A 127 -3.72 -19.20 -4.78
C PHE A 127 -3.48 -17.85 -4.08
N VAL A 128 -3.04 -16.83 -4.82
CA VAL A 128 -2.82 -15.47 -4.30
C VAL A 128 -4.13 -14.86 -3.80
N GLY A 129 -5.25 -15.07 -4.50
CA GLY A 129 -6.56 -14.59 -4.10
C GLY A 129 -7.02 -15.19 -2.77
N ILE A 130 -6.87 -16.50 -2.59
CA ILE A 130 -7.21 -17.20 -1.33
C ILE A 130 -6.30 -16.71 -0.19
N ILE A 131 -5.00 -16.62 -0.41
CA ILE A 131 -4.06 -16.11 0.61
C ILE A 131 -4.41 -14.68 0.99
N SER A 132 -4.74 -13.81 0.03
CA SER A 132 -5.15 -12.43 0.31
C SER A 132 -6.41 -12.39 1.16
N LEU A 133 -7.40 -13.22 0.87
CA LEU A 133 -8.63 -13.33 1.66
C LEU A 133 -8.34 -13.75 3.10
N LEU A 134 -7.54 -14.82 3.28
CA LEU A 134 -7.15 -15.30 4.60
C LEU A 134 -6.35 -14.24 5.37
N ALA A 135 -5.41 -13.55 4.71
CA ALA A 135 -4.67 -12.45 5.31
C ALA A 135 -5.58 -11.32 5.80
N GLY A 136 -6.60 -10.95 5.00
CA GLY A 136 -7.59 -9.97 5.41
C GLY A 136 -8.38 -10.38 6.65
N VAL A 137 -8.80 -11.65 6.74
CA VAL A 137 -9.49 -12.19 7.91
C VAL A 137 -8.57 -12.16 9.15
N VAL A 138 -7.32 -12.56 9.02
CA VAL A 138 -6.33 -12.53 10.12
C VAL A 138 -6.08 -11.11 10.60
N ILE A 139 -5.96 -10.13 9.68
CA ILE A 139 -5.80 -8.72 10.03
C ILE A 139 -7.00 -8.21 10.83
N LEU A 140 -8.22 -8.59 10.47
CA LEU A 140 -9.42 -8.18 11.20
C LEU A 140 -9.56 -8.89 12.56
N ALA A 141 -9.10 -10.13 12.66
CA ALA A 141 -9.14 -10.90 13.91
C ALA A 141 -8.11 -10.41 14.95
N SER A 142 -6.92 -10.03 14.48
CA SER A 142 -5.80 -9.58 15.35
C SER A 142 -5.15 -8.33 14.77
N PRO A 143 -5.83 -7.18 14.79
CA PRO A 143 -5.41 -5.99 14.05
C PRO A 143 -4.06 -5.43 14.49
N LEU A 144 -3.79 -5.40 15.80
CA LEU A 144 -2.53 -4.87 16.34
C LEU A 144 -1.35 -5.74 15.95
N GLU A 145 -1.43 -7.03 16.26
CA GLU A 145 -0.34 -7.98 15.98
C GLU A 145 -0.06 -8.09 14.48
N SER A 146 -1.11 -8.09 13.66
CA SER A 146 -1.01 -8.15 12.20
C SER A 146 -0.31 -6.93 11.62
N LEU A 147 -0.64 -5.71 12.08
CA LEU A 147 0.01 -4.49 11.59
C LEU A 147 1.46 -4.38 12.05
N PHE A 148 1.77 -4.78 13.29
CA PHE A 148 3.16 -4.84 13.73
C PHE A 148 3.97 -5.84 12.91
N THR A 149 3.41 -7.02 12.66
CA THR A 149 4.04 -8.05 11.81
C THR A 149 4.25 -7.53 10.38
N LEU A 150 3.22 -6.89 9.79
CA LEU A 150 3.34 -6.28 8.46
C LEU A 150 4.42 -5.20 8.42
N ALA A 151 4.50 -4.34 9.43
CA ALA A 151 5.53 -3.31 9.51
C ALA A 151 6.93 -3.92 9.55
N ILE A 152 7.15 -4.97 10.35
CA ILE A 152 8.43 -5.68 10.43
C ILE A 152 8.78 -6.30 9.07
N VAL A 153 7.84 -7.01 8.43
CA VAL A 153 8.06 -7.64 7.13
C VAL A 153 8.40 -6.59 6.06
N VAL A 154 7.64 -5.50 6.00
CA VAL A 154 7.89 -4.40 5.05
C VAL A 154 9.24 -3.74 5.34
N GLY A 155 9.57 -3.47 6.60
CA GLY A 155 10.86 -2.90 7.00
C GLY A 155 12.03 -3.79 6.61
N ALA A 156 11.95 -5.09 6.88
CA ALA A 156 12.96 -6.06 6.47
C ALA A 156 13.11 -6.12 4.95
N TRP A 157 12.00 -6.07 4.21
CA TRP A 157 12.02 -6.03 2.75
C TRP A 157 12.70 -4.78 2.19
N PHE A 158 12.43 -3.61 2.77
CA PHE A 158 13.11 -2.37 2.40
C PHE A 158 14.62 -2.43 2.67
N VAL A 159 15.06 -3.06 3.77
CA VAL A 159 16.49 -3.29 4.04
C VAL A 159 17.10 -4.16 2.96
N VAL A 160 16.46 -5.28 2.61
CA VAL A 160 16.95 -6.20 1.57
C VAL A 160 17.06 -5.50 0.22
N ILE A 161 16.00 -4.78 -0.20
CA ILE A 161 16.01 -3.99 -1.45
C ILE A 161 17.11 -2.94 -1.41
N GLY A 162 17.22 -2.18 -0.33
CA GLY A 162 18.21 -1.12 -0.17
C GLY A 162 19.65 -1.66 -0.31
N VAL A 163 19.95 -2.76 0.35
CA VAL A 163 21.25 -3.43 0.23
C VAL A 163 21.50 -3.89 -1.22
N PHE A 164 20.50 -4.54 -1.84
CA PHE A 164 20.61 -5.01 -3.21
C PHE A 164 20.84 -3.87 -4.21
N GLU A 165 20.09 -2.76 -4.10
CA GLU A 165 20.26 -1.59 -4.96
C GLU A 165 21.63 -0.92 -4.78
N ILE A 166 22.14 -0.81 -3.54
CA ILE A 166 23.47 -0.28 -3.26
C ILE A 166 24.54 -1.16 -3.94
N VAL A 167 24.47 -2.48 -3.75
CA VAL A 167 25.42 -3.41 -4.37
C VAL A 167 25.35 -3.33 -5.89
N SER A 168 24.14 -3.32 -6.45
CA SER A 168 23.94 -3.22 -7.91
C SER A 168 24.45 -1.90 -8.48
N SER A 169 24.38 -0.80 -7.74
CA SER A 169 24.89 0.51 -8.18
C SER A 169 26.40 0.50 -8.45
N PHE A 170 27.17 -0.26 -7.66
CA PHE A 170 28.62 -0.42 -7.89
C PHE A 170 28.90 -1.22 -9.17
N GLY A 171 28.08 -2.23 -9.48
CA GLY A 171 28.15 -2.99 -10.74
C GLY A 171 27.91 -2.10 -11.96
N ILE A 172 26.86 -1.28 -11.92
CA ILE A 172 26.50 -0.31 -12.97
C ILE A 172 27.64 0.70 -13.17
N ARG A 173 28.23 1.19 -12.08
CA ARG A 173 29.36 2.12 -12.14
C ARG A 173 30.59 1.49 -12.83
N LYS A 174 30.91 0.23 -12.54
CA LYS A 174 32.03 -0.49 -13.16
C LYS A 174 31.79 -0.68 -14.66
N ALA A 175 30.60 -1.13 -15.05
CA ALA A 175 30.24 -1.31 -16.46
C ALA A 175 30.30 0.01 -17.25
N SER A 176 29.84 1.12 -16.65
CA SER A 176 29.86 2.43 -17.32
C SER A 176 31.29 2.97 -17.56
N LYS A 177 32.26 2.61 -16.73
CA LYS A 177 33.68 2.97 -16.94
C LYS A 177 34.33 2.16 -18.06
N THR A 178 33.98 0.89 -18.19
CA THR A 178 34.53 0.01 -19.23
C THR A 178 34.04 0.38 -20.64
N LEU A 179 32.85 1.01 -20.74
CA LEU A 179 32.29 1.46 -22.02
C LEU A 179 32.72 2.88 -22.41
N ALA A 180 33.41 3.61 -21.54
CA ALA A 180 33.82 5.00 -21.75
C ALA A 180 35.35 5.14 -22.00
N GLY A 181 36.12 4.06 -21.89
CA GLY A 181 37.55 3.95 -22.23
C GLY A 181 37.76 3.05 -23.42
#